data_bc8d336d5abf3af939afe55758500135
#
_entry.id   bc8d336d5abf3af939afe55758500135
#
_cell.length_a   1.000
_cell.length_b   1.000
_cell.length_c   1.000
_cell.angle_alpha   90.00
_cell.angle_beta   90.00
_cell.angle_gamma   90.00
#
_symmetry.space_group_name_H-M   'P 1'
#
loop_
_entity.id
_entity.type
_entity.pdbx_description
1 polymer ?
#
loop_
_entity_poly.entity_id
_entity_poly.type
_entity_poly.pdbx_seq_one_letter_code
_entity_poly.pdbx_strand_id
1 'polypeptide(L)'
;ELGVPLIPRIITEMAHSETGIDIHPGAQIGSYFTIDHGTGVVIGATSIIGNNVKLYQGVTLGAKSFPLDTDGKPIKGIPRHPILEDNVIIYSNATILGRITIGRDATVGGNIWVTEDVPAGARIVQTKAKK
;
A
#
# COMPACT_ATOMS: atom_id res chain seq x y z
N GLU A 1 -9.91 5.17 16.54
CA GLU A 1 -9.60 3.75 16.82
C GLU A 1 -10.34 3.34 18.09
N LEU A 2 -11.15 2.29 17.98
CA LEU A 2 -12.03 1.88 19.08
C LEU A 2 -11.37 0.88 20.06
N GLY A 3 -10.13 0.43 19.78
CA GLY A 3 -9.43 -0.53 20.63
C GLY A 3 -10.11 -1.90 20.73
N VAL A 4 -10.92 -2.28 19.74
CA VAL A 4 -11.66 -3.54 19.73
C VAL A 4 -10.77 -4.68 19.24
N PRO A 5 -10.51 -5.72 20.05
CA PRO A 5 -9.71 -6.86 19.60
C PRO A 5 -10.54 -7.81 18.73
N LEU A 6 -9.90 -8.52 17.80
CA LEU A 6 -10.42 -9.58 16.93
C LEU A 6 -11.45 -9.16 15.88
N ILE A 7 -12.46 -8.36 16.20
CA ILE A 7 -13.53 -8.00 15.27
C ILE A 7 -13.00 -7.35 13.99
N PRO A 8 -12.07 -6.37 14.03
CA PRO A 8 -11.50 -5.81 12.81
C PRO A 8 -10.83 -6.86 11.93
N ARG A 9 -10.12 -7.80 12.52
CA ARG A 9 -9.47 -8.89 11.78
C ARG A 9 -10.48 -9.84 11.15
N ILE A 10 -11.55 -10.18 11.85
CA ILE A 10 -12.63 -11.03 11.33
C ILE A 10 -13.29 -10.36 10.12
N ILE A 11 -13.61 -9.08 10.21
CA ILE A 11 -14.23 -8.32 9.11
C ILE A 11 -13.27 -8.26 7.91
N THR A 12 -12.00 -7.96 8.12
CA THR A 12 -10.99 -7.89 7.06
C THR A 12 -10.83 -9.24 6.35
N GLU A 13 -10.78 -10.35 7.09
CA GLU A 13 -10.65 -11.69 6.50
C GLU A 13 -11.89 -12.07 5.69
N MET A 14 -13.07 -11.72 6.13
CA MET A 14 -14.31 -11.92 5.37
C MET A 14 -14.29 -11.12 4.07
N ALA A 15 -13.93 -9.85 4.13
CA ALA A 15 -13.84 -8.99 2.97
C ALA A 15 -12.80 -9.50 1.97
N HIS A 16 -11.63 -9.92 2.44
CA HIS A 16 -10.58 -10.52 1.62
C HIS A 16 -11.08 -11.78 0.91
N SER A 17 -11.75 -12.65 1.65
CA SER A 17 -12.31 -13.89 1.13
C SER A 17 -13.32 -13.67 0.00
N GLU A 18 -14.16 -12.63 0.10
CA GLU A 18 -15.21 -12.35 -0.87
C GLU A 18 -14.74 -11.50 -2.05
N THR A 19 -13.76 -10.62 -1.84
CA THR A 19 -13.37 -9.63 -2.87
C THR A 19 -11.99 -9.87 -3.47
N GLY A 20 -11.14 -10.67 -2.83
CA GLY A 20 -9.72 -10.78 -3.19
C GLY A 20 -8.89 -9.56 -2.83
N ILE A 21 -9.43 -8.65 -2.01
CA ILE A 21 -8.75 -7.44 -1.55
C ILE A 21 -8.35 -7.62 -0.09
N ASP A 22 -7.06 -7.53 0.20
CA ASP A 22 -6.50 -7.71 1.54
C ASP A 22 -6.06 -6.37 2.12
N ILE A 23 -6.92 -5.77 2.95
CA ILE A 23 -6.60 -4.52 3.65
C ILE A 23 -6.45 -4.83 5.13
N HIS A 24 -5.24 -4.62 5.66
CA HIS A 24 -5.00 -4.80 7.07
C HIS A 24 -5.78 -3.74 7.89
N PRO A 25 -6.46 -4.14 8.99
CA PRO A 25 -7.30 -3.20 9.74
C PRO A 25 -6.51 -2.07 10.43
N GLY A 26 -5.19 -2.18 10.54
CA GLY A 26 -4.32 -1.11 11.04
C GLY A 26 -4.02 -0.01 10.03
N ALA A 27 -4.30 -0.21 8.74
CA ALA A 27 -4.06 0.80 7.72
C ALA A 27 -4.92 2.05 7.97
N GLN A 28 -4.32 3.23 7.75
CA GLN A 28 -5.00 4.50 7.86
C GLN A 28 -5.34 5.00 6.47
N ILE A 29 -6.62 5.18 6.19
CA ILE A 29 -7.11 5.55 4.86
C ILE A 29 -7.95 6.81 4.97
N GLY A 30 -7.59 7.83 4.21
CA GLY A 30 -8.30 9.10 4.15
C GLY A 30 -9.64 9.01 3.39
N SER A 31 -10.20 10.18 3.09
CA SER A 31 -11.51 10.28 2.43
C SER A 31 -11.39 10.07 0.92
N TYR A 32 -12.49 9.63 0.31
CA TYR A 32 -12.62 9.46 -1.15
C TYR A 32 -11.61 8.47 -1.74
N PHE A 33 -11.26 7.45 -0.98
CA PHE A 33 -10.41 6.37 -1.45
C PHE A 33 -11.19 5.48 -2.42
N THR A 34 -10.56 5.13 -3.54
CA THR A 34 -11.17 4.29 -4.57
C THR A 34 -10.23 3.15 -4.97
N ILE A 35 -10.78 1.95 -5.07
CA ILE A 35 -10.11 0.81 -5.69
C ILE A 35 -10.93 0.42 -6.92
N ASP A 36 -10.27 0.40 -8.08
CA ASP A 36 -10.88 -0.03 -9.33
C ASP A 36 -10.51 -1.49 -9.63
N HIS A 37 -11.49 -2.32 -9.93
CA HIS A 37 -11.43 -3.78 -10.03
C HIS A 37 -11.04 -4.47 -8.71
N GLY A 38 -9.85 -4.27 -8.23
CA GLY A 38 -9.40 -4.54 -6.87
C GLY A 38 -8.79 -5.91 -6.61
N THR A 39 -9.04 -6.92 -7.44
CA THR A 39 -8.52 -8.27 -7.21
C THR A 39 -7.01 -8.26 -6.99
N GLY A 40 -6.55 -8.83 -5.89
CA GLY A 40 -5.14 -8.94 -5.56
C GLY A 40 -4.51 -7.68 -4.94
N VAL A 41 -5.29 -6.65 -4.61
CA VAL A 41 -4.78 -5.50 -3.85
C VAL A 41 -4.41 -5.93 -2.44
N VAL A 42 -3.24 -5.52 -1.99
CA VAL A 42 -2.75 -5.76 -0.62
C VAL A 42 -2.32 -4.44 -0.01
N ILE A 43 -2.89 -4.11 1.14
CA ILE A 43 -2.54 -2.90 1.91
C ILE A 43 -2.06 -3.31 3.30
N GLY A 44 -0.79 -3.09 3.58
CA GLY A 44 -0.14 -3.50 4.82
C GLY A 44 -0.52 -2.64 6.04
N ALA A 45 -0.27 -3.17 7.21
CA ALA A 45 -0.74 -2.68 8.51
C ALA A 45 -0.40 -1.23 8.83
N THR A 46 0.77 -0.76 8.44
CA THR A 46 1.23 0.60 8.78
C THR A 46 1.14 1.58 7.61
N SER A 47 0.43 1.20 6.55
CA SER A 47 0.18 2.09 5.41
C SER A 47 -0.62 3.30 5.85
N ILE A 48 -0.25 4.46 5.32
CA ILE A 48 -1.00 5.71 5.47
C ILE A 48 -1.38 6.18 4.07
N ILE A 49 -2.67 6.32 3.84
CA ILE A 49 -3.22 6.74 2.54
C ILE A 49 -3.97 8.04 2.76
N GLY A 50 -3.58 9.06 2.03
CA GLY A 50 -4.20 10.37 2.08
C GLY A 50 -5.59 10.39 1.45
N ASN A 51 -6.06 11.59 1.10
CA ASN A 51 -7.37 11.77 0.51
C ASN A 51 -7.34 11.60 -1.02
N ASN A 52 -8.45 11.14 -1.58
CA ASN A 52 -8.64 11.05 -3.03
C ASN A 52 -7.55 10.21 -3.73
N VAL A 53 -7.15 9.12 -3.11
CA VAL A 53 -6.18 8.17 -3.67
C VAL A 53 -6.92 7.09 -4.45
N LYS A 54 -6.38 6.71 -5.59
CA LYS A 54 -6.94 5.64 -6.42
C LYS A 54 -5.91 4.53 -6.65
N LEU A 55 -6.32 3.30 -6.38
CA LEU A 55 -5.55 2.09 -6.68
C LEU A 55 -6.29 1.25 -7.72
N TYR A 56 -5.54 0.55 -8.54
CA TYR A 56 -6.05 -0.46 -9.46
C TYR A 56 -5.74 -1.87 -8.94
N GLN A 57 -6.26 -2.89 -9.63
CA GLN A 57 -6.05 -4.29 -9.24
C GLN A 57 -4.57 -4.67 -9.14
N GLY A 58 -4.28 -5.59 -8.25
CA GLY A 58 -2.94 -6.15 -8.07
C GLY A 58 -1.90 -5.23 -7.42
N VAL A 59 -2.29 -4.03 -6.99
CA VAL A 59 -1.37 -3.11 -6.30
C VAL A 59 -1.02 -3.67 -4.92
N THR A 60 0.26 -3.67 -4.59
CA THR A 60 0.76 -4.07 -3.27
C THR A 60 1.42 -2.89 -2.57
N LEU A 61 0.91 -2.56 -1.38
CA LEU A 61 1.57 -1.66 -0.43
C LEU A 61 2.16 -2.51 0.69
N GLY A 62 3.40 -2.90 0.53
CA GLY A 62 4.06 -3.90 1.36
C GLY A 62 5.28 -3.41 2.11
N ALA A 63 5.86 -4.30 2.91
CA ALA A 63 7.14 -4.07 3.57
C ALA A 63 8.30 -4.55 2.70
N LYS A 64 9.40 -3.80 2.71
CA LYS A 64 10.62 -4.18 1.98
C LYS A 64 11.47 -5.18 2.75
N SER A 65 11.49 -5.03 4.07
CA SER A 65 12.29 -5.86 4.96
C SER A 65 11.63 -5.95 6.33
N PHE A 66 12.05 -6.95 7.08
CA PHE A 66 11.63 -7.13 8.46
C PHE A 66 12.87 -6.94 9.34
N PRO A 67 13.04 -5.77 10.00
CA PRO A 67 14.13 -5.58 10.93
C PRO A 67 14.10 -6.64 12.03
N LEU A 68 15.25 -7.18 12.35
CA LEU A 68 15.40 -8.22 13.38
C LEU A 68 15.92 -7.60 14.66
N ASP A 69 15.46 -8.11 15.82
CA ASP A 69 16.02 -7.79 17.11
C ASP A 69 17.33 -8.56 17.35
N THR A 70 17.91 -8.42 18.53
CA THR A 70 19.15 -9.09 18.92
C THR A 70 19.02 -10.61 18.94
N ASP A 71 17.81 -11.15 19.06
CA ASP A 71 17.52 -12.59 19.06
C ASP A 71 17.19 -13.14 17.66
N GLY A 72 17.30 -12.30 16.62
CA GLY A 72 16.98 -12.67 15.25
C GLY A 72 15.49 -12.76 14.95
N LYS A 73 14.63 -12.21 15.80
CA LYS A 73 13.18 -12.18 15.61
C LYS A 73 12.73 -10.86 14.97
N PRO A 74 11.71 -10.90 14.10
CA PRO A 74 11.17 -9.66 13.53
C PRO A 74 10.68 -8.69 14.61
N ILE A 75 11.10 -7.43 14.52
CA ILE A 75 10.60 -6.36 15.39
C ILE A 75 9.20 -6.01 14.95
N LYS A 76 8.22 -6.12 15.86
CA LYS A 76 6.82 -5.80 15.57
C LYS A 76 6.50 -4.33 15.87
N GLY A 77 5.47 -3.80 15.18
CA GLY A 77 4.92 -2.47 15.45
C GLY A 77 5.70 -1.31 14.85
N ILE A 78 6.80 -1.55 14.12
CA ILE A 78 7.53 -0.51 13.42
C ILE A 78 6.81 -0.16 12.11
N PRO A 79 6.61 1.15 11.79
CA PRO A 79 6.11 1.55 10.48
C PRO A 79 7.02 1.03 9.37
N ARG A 80 6.48 0.22 8.47
CA ARG A 80 7.24 -0.43 7.39
C ARG A 80 6.53 -0.47 6.06
N HIS A 81 5.34 0.11 5.99
CA HIS A 81 4.51 0.15 4.78
C HIS A 81 4.45 1.57 4.21
N PRO A 82 4.15 1.73 2.92
CA PRO A 82 4.18 3.02 2.24
C PRO A 82 3.23 4.07 2.82
N ILE A 83 3.59 5.33 2.60
CA ILE A 83 2.73 6.50 2.74
C ILE A 83 2.36 6.98 1.34
N LEU A 84 1.08 7.07 1.05
CA LEU A 84 0.57 7.71 -0.16
C LEU A 84 -0.06 9.04 0.24
N GLU A 85 0.45 10.13 -0.31
CA GLU A 85 -0.13 11.46 -0.08
C GLU A 85 -1.38 11.68 -0.92
N ASP A 86 -2.00 12.85 -0.83
CA ASP A 86 -3.27 13.13 -1.49
C ASP A 86 -3.18 13.05 -3.01
N ASN A 87 -4.25 12.64 -3.65
CA ASN A 87 -4.43 12.59 -5.10
C ASN A 87 -3.44 11.66 -5.83
N VAL A 88 -2.85 10.71 -5.13
CA VAL A 88 -1.96 9.71 -5.74
C VAL A 88 -2.77 8.68 -6.52
N ILE A 89 -2.28 8.29 -7.68
CA ILE A 89 -2.85 7.21 -8.49
C ILE A 89 -1.79 6.13 -8.68
N ILE A 90 -2.14 4.89 -8.33
CA ILE A 90 -1.28 3.72 -8.52
C ILE A 90 -1.97 2.75 -9.47
N TYR A 91 -1.37 2.54 -10.64
CA TYR A 91 -1.92 1.65 -11.66
C TYR A 91 -1.63 0.17 -11.39
N SER A 92 -2.26 -0.69 -12.17
CA SER A 92 -2.34 -2.13 -11.95
C SER A 92 -0.99 -2.82 -11.75
N ASN A 93 -0.97 -3.75 -10.80
CA ASN A 93 0.18 -4.61 -10.50
C ASN A 93 1.47 -3.87 -10.09
N ALA A 94 1.40 -2.60 -9.74
CA ALA A 94 2.54 -1.90 -9.16
C ALA A 94 2.78 -2.42 -7.74
N THR A 95 4.05 -2.61 -7.40
CA THR A 95 4.47 -3.07 -6.08
C THR A 95 5.28 -1.97 -5.40
N ILE A 96 4.78 -1.45 -4.29
CA ILE A 96 5.41 -0.37 -3.53
C ILE A 96 5.80 -0.92 -2.17
N LEU A 97 7.08 -0.92 -1.88
CA LEU A 97 7.63 -1.58 -0.70
C LEU A 97 8.44 -0.65 0.19
N GLY A 98 8.20 -0.78 1.47
CA GLY A 98 8.95 -0.08 2.52
C GLY A 98 8.27 1.19 3.00
N ARG A 99 8.85 1.77 4.04
CA ARG A 99 8.36 3.04 4.60
C ARG A 99 8.82 4.22 3.75
N ILE A 100 8.32 4.27 2.53
CA ILE A 100 8.59 5.31 1.55
C ILE A 100 7.35 6.18 1.37
N THR A 101 7.53 7.38 0.86
CA THR A 101 6.44 8.32 0.58
C THR A 101 6.26 8.50 -0.91
N ILE A 102 5.06 8.26 -1.38
CA ILE A 102 4.63 8.65 -2.73
C ILE A 102 3.99 10.03 -2.59
N GLY A 103 4.64 11.04 -3.14
CA GLY A 103 4.26 12.44 -2.98
C GLY A 103 2.91 12.76 -3.64
N ARG A 104 2.24 13.77 -3.14
CA ARG A 104 0.90 14.17 -3.64
C ARG A 104 0.91 14.40 -5.14
N ASP A 105 -0.21 14.12 -5.76
CA ASP A 105 -0.42 14.25 -7.20
C ASP A 105 0.48 13.35 -8.05
N ALA A 106 1.29 12.48 -7.44
CA ALA A 106 2.14 11.55 -8.19
C ALA A 106 1.31 10.43 -8.82
N THR A 107 1.81 9.94 -9.93
CA THR A 107 1.24 8.79 -10.63
C THR A 107 2.29 7.70 -10.76
N VAL A 108 1.97 6.50 -10.30
CA VAL A 108 2.80 5.31 -10.49
C VAL A 108 2.14 4.41 -11.53
N GLY A 109 2.84 4.18 -12.62
CA GLY A 109 2.36 3.32 -13.71
C GLY A 109 2.27 1.85 -13.31
N GLY A 110 1.66 1.05 -14.16
CA GLY A 110 1.48 -0.39 -13.94
C GLY A 110 2.77 -1.20 -14.02
N ASN A 111 2.79 -2.31 -13.29
CA ASN A 111 3.88 -3.30 -13.32
C ASN A 111 5.25 -2.74 -12.94
N ILE A 112 5.30 -1.78 -12.03
CA ILE A 112 6.52 -1.15 -11.56
C ILE A 112 6.80 -1.57 -10.11
N TRP A 113 8.07 -1.73 -9.82
CA TRP A 113 8.58 -2.00 -8.49
C TRP A 113 9.21 -0.73 -7.92
N VAL A 114 8.60 -0.17 -6.86
CA VAL A 114 9.02 1.09 -6.24
C VAL A 114 9.48 0.85 -4.81
N THR A 115 10.72 1.20 -4.52
CA THR A 115 11.33 1.03 -3.18
C THR A 115 11.96 2.31 -2.64
N GLU A 116 11.77 3.43 -3.33
CA GLU A 116 12.29 4.75 -2.95
C GLU A 116 11.20 5.81 -3.04
N ASP A 117 11.39 6.91 -2.34
CA ASP A 117 10.44 8.03 -2.36
C ASP A 117 10.18 8.53 -3.78
N VAL A 118 8.95 8.90 -4.04
CA VAL A 118 8.52 9.51 -5.30
C VAL A 118 8.12 10.95 -5.03
N PRO A 119 8.73 11.94 -5.69
CA PRO A 119 8.41 13.35 -5.47
C PRO A 119 6.96 13.69 -5.83
N ALA A 120 6.44 14.74 -5.21
CA ALA A 120 5.11 15.25 -5.53
C ALA A 120 5.00 15.60 -7.03
N GLY A 121 3.89 15.22 -7.64
CA GLY A 121 3.62 15.49 -9.06
C GLY A 121 4.42 14.63 -10.05
N ALA A 122 5.30 13.74 -9.57
CA ALA A 122 6.10 12.89 -10.44
C ALA A 122 5.24 11.83 -11.13
N ARG A 123 5.66 11.44 -12.31
CA ARG A 123 5.05 10.35 -13.07
C ARG A 123 6.09 9.26 -13.32
N ILE A 124 5.92 8.14 -12.67
CA ILE A 124 6.81 6.98 -12.80
C ILE A 124 6.14 5.98 -13.75
N VAL A 125 6.80 5.68 -14.84
CA VAL A 125 6.31 4.70 -15.84
C VAL A 125 7.42 3.75 -16.23
N GLN A 126 7.03 2.58 -16.73
CA GLN A 126 8.01 1.64 -17.30
C GLN A 126 8.76 2.29 -18.48
N THR A 127 10.06 2.12 -18.50
CA THR A 127 10.86 2.42 -19.69
C THR A 127 10.75 1.26 -20.67
N LYS A 128 10.77 1.57 -21.97
CA LYS A 128 10.83 0.52 -22.99
C LYS A 128 12.09 -0.33 -22.78
N ALA A 129 11.91 -1.65 -22.88
CA ALA A 129 13.08 -2.54 -22.87
C ALA A 129 14.03 -2.16 -24.01
N LYS A 130 15.29 -2.01 -23.67
CA LYS A 130 16.32 -1.87 -24.71
C LYS A 130 16.49 -3.24 -25.37
N LYS A 131 16.39 -3.25 -26.68
CA LYS A 131 16.68 -4.44 -27.46
C LYS A 131 18.17 -4.69 -27.48
#